data_aefcddb81445c38ce389d32992db39ab
#
_entry.id   aefcddb81445c38ce389d32992db39ab
#
_cell.length_a   1.000
_cell.length_b   1.000
_cell.length_c   1.000
_cell.angle_alpha   90.00
_cell.angle_beta   90.00
_cell.angle_gamma   90.00
#
_symmetry.space_group_name_H-M   'P 1'
#
loop_
_entity.id
_entity.type
_entity.pdbx_description
1 polymer ?
#
loop_
_entity_poly.entity_id
_entity_poly.type
_entity_poly.pdbx_seq_one_letter_code
_entity_poly.pdbx_strand_id
1 'polypeptide(L)'
;MAEHVRVKGRIIVGLTENIKLISSEGLNEEVVAKVDTGATKSSIDTRLAKKLKLGPVIKSKMIKSAHGNQLRPIIEAEILLAGKKIKTEFSLADRNHMKYKMLIGVNILKEGFLVDPAKK
;
A
#
# COMPACT_ATOMS: atom_id res chain seq x y z
N MET A 1 8.77 17.80 -13.17
CA MET A 1 7.88 16.85 -12.49
C MET A 1 7.19 15.99 -13.54
N ALA A 2 7.25 14.69 -13.38
CA ALA A 2 6.60 13.79 -14.33
C ALA A 2 5.08 13.87 -14.22
N GLU A 3 4.41 13.98 -15.35
CA GLU A 3 2.96 13.88 -15.39
C GLU A 3 2.56 12.41 -15.38
N HIS A 4 1.49 12.11 -14.67
CA HIS A 4 0.94 10.76 -14.65
C HIS A 4 -0.13 10.63 -15.72
N VAL A 5 -0.06 9.54 -16.50
CA VAL A 5 -1.03 9.26 -17.54
C VAL A 5 -2.39 9.00 -16.89
N ARG A 6 -3.43 9.61 -17.45
CA ARG A 6 -4.80 9.45 -16.97
C ARG A 6 -5.69 8.96 -18.11
N VAL A 7 -6.64 8.10 -17.76
CA VAL A 7 -7.71 7.67 -18.64
C VAL A 7 -9.02 7.89 -17.93
N LYS A 8 -9.89 8.73 -18.50
CA LYS A 8 -11.18 9.12 -17.91
C LYS A 8 -11.01 9.64 -16.47
N GLY A 9 -9.98 10.46 -16.24
CA GLY A 9 -9.67 11.02 -14.94
C GLY A 9 -8.98 10.07 -13.96
N ARG A 10 -8.75 8.81 -14.34
CA ARG A 10 -8.09 7.83 -13.48
C ARG A 10 -6.61 7.73 -13.82
N ILE A 11 -5.80 7.63 -12.79
CA ILE A 11 -4.35 7.55 -12.93
C ILE A 11 -3.95 6.11 -13.28
N ILE A 12 -3.08 5.96 -14.28
CA ILE A 12 -2.58 4.65 -14.68
C ILE A 12 -1.41 4.26 -13.79
N VAL A 13 -1.51 3.10 -13.16
CA VAL A 13 -0.42 2.49 -12.40
C VAL A 13 -0.04 1.15 -13.04
N GLY A 14 1.19 0.70 -12.79
CA GLY A 14 1.69 -0.57 -13.31
C GLY A 14 1.52 -1.71 -12.33
N LEU A 15 2.26 -2.79 -12.55
CA LEU A 15 2.28 -3.94 -11.64
C LEU A 15 3.06 -3.66 -10.36
N THR A 16 3.96 -2.68 -10.40
CA THR A 16 4.67 -2.14 -9.25
C THR A 16 4.69 -0.63 -9.36
N GLU A 17 4.77 0.06 -8.21
CA GLU A 17 4.88 1.51 -8.18
C GLU A 17 5.76 1.94 -7.02
N ASN A 18 6.46 3.05 -7.22
CA ASN A 18 7.17 3.70 -6.12
C ASN A 18 6.15 4.47 -5.28
N ILE A 19 6.17 4.23 -4.00
CA ILE A 19 5.26 4.86 -3.05
C ILE A 19 6.07 5.57 -1.99
N LYS A 20 5.64 6.74 -1.59
CA LYS A 20 6.19 7.43 -0.44
C LYS A 20 5.29 7.17 0.76
N LEU A 21 5.83 6.50 1.78
CA LEU A 21 5.17 6.35 3.07
C LEU A 21 5.39 7.63 3.85
N ILE A 22 4.31 8.22 4.36
CA ILE A 22 4.36 9.49 5.07
C ILE A 22 4.09 9.24 6.54
N SER A 23 5.09 9.52 7.37
CA SER A 23 4.99 9.40 8.81
C SER A 23 4.57 10.74 9.43
N SER A 24 3.71 10.71 10.43
CA SER A 24 3.34 11.90 11.19
C SER A 24 4.54 12.52 11.92
N GLU A 25 5.62 11.75 12.09
CA GLU A 25 6.84 12.24 12.73
C GLU A 25 7.93 12.64 11.73
N GLY A 26 7.58 12.74 10.44
CA GLY A 26 8.51 13.15 9.40
C GLY A 26 9.48 12.07 8.94
N LEU A 27 9.28 10.83 9.37
CA LEU A 27 10.13 9.70 8.98
C LEU A 27 9.63 9.11 7.65
N ASN A 28 9.70 9.89 6.59
CA ASN A 28 9.20 9.47 5.29
C ASN A 28 10.18 8.53 4.59
N GLU A 29 9.67 7.56 3.84
CA GLU A 29 10.50 6.63 3.08
C GLU A 29 9.81 6.23 1.79
N GLU A 30 10.61 6.11 0.72
CA GLU A 30 10.11 5.60 -0.56
C GLU A 30 10.27 4.08 -0.60
N VAL A 31 9.24 3.40 -1.05
CA VAL A 31 9.16 1.94 -1.10
C VAL A 31 8.56 1.52 -2.43
N VAL A 32 9.09 0.47 -3.03
CA VAL A 32 8.44 -0.13 -4.19
C VAL A 32 7.34 -1.07 -3.68
N ALA A 33 6.12 -0.81 -4.10
CA ALA A 33 4.97 -1.63 -3.72
C ALA A 33 4.50 -2.48 -4.89
N LYS A 34 4.01 -3.68 -4.58
CA LYS A 34 3.33 -4.53 -5.55
C LYS A 34 1.87 -4.11 -5.67
N VAL A 35 1.41 -3.90 -6.89
CA VAL A 35 -0.01 -3.62 -7.17
C VAL A 35 -0.73 -4.95 -7.35
N ASP A 36 -1.75 -5.21 -6.53
CA ASP A 36 -2.42 -6.51 -6.52
C ASP A 36 -3.95 -6.32 -6.53
N THR A 37 -4.55 -6.49 -7.70
CA THR A 37 -6.00 -6.37 -7.87
C THR A 37 -6.77 -7.52 -7.22
N GLY A 38 -6.08 -8.59 -6.84
CA GLY A 38 -6.68 -9.73 -6.14
C GLY A 38 -6.73 -9.55 -4.63
N ALA A 39 -6.09 -8.52 -4.09
CA ALA A 39 -6.09 -8.26 -2.65
C ALA A 39 -7.14 -7.19 -2.33
N THR A 40 -8.04 -7.49 -1.40
CA THR A 40 -9.08 -6.55 -0.97
C THR A 40 -8.47 -5.38 -0.18
N LYS A 41 -7.46 -5.67 0.64
CA LYS A 41 -6.80 -4.70 1.50
C LYS A 41 -5.33 -4.55 1.11
N SER A 42 -4.78 -3.40 1.42
CA SER A 42 -3.35 -3.14 1.30
C SER A 42 -2.63 -3.60 2.56
N SER A 43 -1.34 -3.92 2.43
CA SER A 43 -0.54 -4.36 3.57
C SER A 43 0.85 -3.75 3.55
N ILE A 44 1.44 -3.62 4.74
CA ILE A 44 2.80 -3.11 4.94
C ILE A 44 3.53 -4.08 5.85
N ASP A 45 4.81 -4.30 5.57
CA ASP A 45 5.65 -5.11 6.43
C ASP A 45 5.69 -4.51 7.86
N THR A 46 5.51 -5.37 8.85
CA THR A 46 5.46 -4.96 10.26
C THR A 46 6.70 -4.19 10.69
N ARG A 47 7.88 -4.65 10.26
CA ARG A 47 9.15 -4.00 10.62
C ARG A 47 9.27 -2.61 10.00
N LEU A 48 8.85 -2.46 8.74
CA LEU A 48 8.86 -1.17 8.06
C LEU A 48 7.92 -0.18 8.73
N ALA A 49 6.71 -0.61 9.08
CA ALA A 49 5.75 0.23 9.78
C ALA A 49 6.31 0.69 11.14
N LYS A 50 6.96 -0.21 11.85
CA LYS A 50 7.55 0.10 13.15
C LYS A 50 8.72 1.10 13.03
N LYS A 51 9.59 0.89 12.04
CA LYS A 51 10.72 1.78 11.75
C LYS A 51 10.26 3.21 11.48
N LEU A 52 9.17 3.37 10.75
CA LEU A 52 8.62 4.67 10.38
C LEU A 52 7.61 5.20 11.40
N LYS A 53 7.36 4.45 12.45
CA LYS A 53 6.39 4.80 13.49
C LYS A 53 5.00 5.09 12.91
N LEU A 54 4.59 4.25 11.97
CA LEU A 54 3.24 4.32 11.40
C LEU A 54 2.24 3.72 12.38
N GLY A 55 1.06 4.27 12.42
CA GLY A 55 0.04 3.80 13.33
C GLY A 55 -0.60 4.96 14.05
N PRO A 56 -1.27 4.72 15.14
CA PRO A 56 -1.34 3.50 15.95
C PRO A 56 -2.17 2.38 15.31
N VAL A 57 -2.10 1.20 15.92
CA VAL A 57 -3.01 0.11 15.59
C VAL A 57 -4.42 0.52 16.02
N ILE A 58 -5.34 0.54 15.08
CA ILE A 58 -6.72 0.98 15.35
C ILE A 58 -7.68 -0.19 15.59
N LYS A 59 -7.35 -1.38 15.10
CA LYS A 59 -8.14 -2.60 15.30
C LYS A 59 -7.33 -3.80 14.83
N SER A 60 -7.84 -5.00 15.09
CA SER A 60 -7.31 -6.24 14.51
C SER A 60 -8.39 -6.87 13.66
N LYS A 61 -7.99 -7.51 12.58
CA LYS A 61 -8.92 -8.13 11.65
C LYS A 61 -8.43 -9.50 11.23
N MET A 62 -9.37 -10.44 11.10
CA MET A 62 -9.07 -11.76 10.57
C MET A 62 -8.89 -11.66 9.05
N ILE A 63 -7.71 -11.99 8.56
CA ILE A 63 -7.38 -11.98 7.13
C ILE A 63 -7.24 -13.42 6.66
N LYS A 64 -7.98 -13.76 5.61
CA LYS A 64 -7.86 -15.07 4.96
C LYS A 64 -6.69 -15.02 3.98
N SER A 65 -5.87 -16.06 4.00
CA SER A 65 -4.75 -16.19 3.08
C SER A 65 -4.58 -17.64 2.67
N ALA A 66 -3.69 -17.89 1.71
CA ALA A 66 -3.35 -19.23 1.27
C ALA A 66 -2.78 -20.09 2.40
N HIS A 67 -2.26 -19.47 3.45
CA HIS A 67 -1.66 -20.14 4.61
C HIS A 67 -2.63 -20.24 5.80
N GLY A 68 -3.93 -20.00 5.57
CA GLY A 68 -4.95 -20.02 6.62
C GLY A 68 -5.35 -18.63 7.06
N ASN A 69 -6.16 -18.58 8.12
CA ASN A 69 -6.65 -17.32 8.66
C ASN A 69 -5.67 -16.78 9.71
N GLN A 70 -5.38 -15.50 9.64
CA GLN A 70 -4.51 -14.81 10.60
C GLN A 70 -5.19 -13.56 11.12
N LEU A 71 -5.07 -13.33 12.42
CA LEU A 71 -5.48 -12.07 13.02
C LEU A 71 -4.35 -11.06 12.79
N ARG A 72 -4.64 -9.98 12.07
CA ARG A 72 -3.64 -8.96 11.75
C ARG A 72 -4.02 -7.60 12.29
N PRO A 73 -3.03 -6.87 12.85
CA PRO A 73 -3.26 -5.49 13.24
C PRO A 73 -3.56 -4.65 12.00
N ILE A 74 -4.44 -3.67 12.17
CA ILE A 74 -4.76 -2.69 11.13
C ILE A 74 -4.31 -1.33 11.62
N ILE A 75 -3.57 -0.62 10.78
CA ILE A 75 -3.18 0.77 11.03
C ILE A 75 -3.81 1.67 9.97
N GLU A 76 -3.90 2.95 10.29
CA GLU A 76 -4.18 3.97 9.29
C GLU A 76 -2.88 4.69 8.98
N ALA A 77 -2.57 4.84 7.70
CA ALA A 77 -1.34 5.51 7.27
C ALA A 77 -1.59 6.32 6.01
N GLU A 78 -0.73 7.30 5.80
CA GLU A 78 -0.79 8.17 4.65
C GLU A 78 0.32 7.82 3.67
N ILE A 79 -0.02 7.79 2.39
CA ILE A 79 0.93 7.51 1.32
C ILE A 79 0.79 8.53 0.20
N LEU A 80 1.84 8.64 -0.59
CA LEU A 80 1.81 9.36 -1.85
C LEU A 80 2.01 8.34 -2.96
N LEU A 81 1.00 8.16 -3.81
CA LEU A 81 1.02 7.23 -4.93
C LEU A 81 0.68 7.98 -6.21
N ALA A 82 1.62 7.99 -7.15
CA ALA A 82 1.44 8.65 -8.45
C ALA A 82 0.92 10.08 -8.30
N GLY A 83 1.51 10.83 -7.38
CA GLY A 83 1.14 12.23 -7.13
C GLY A 83 -0.11 12.43 -6.29
N LYS A 84 -0.81 11.35 -5.90
CA LYS A 84 -2.02 11.44 -5.10
C LYS A 84 -1.75 11.03 -3.65
N LYS A 85 -2.10 11.91 -2.72
CA LYS A 85 -1.98 11.65 -1.30
C LYS A 85 -3.23 10.90 -0.83
N ILE A 86 -3.03 9.75 -0.19
CA ILE A 86 -4.10 8.86 0.24
C ILE A 86 -3.87 8.46 1.68
N LYS A 87 -4.89 8.60 2.51
CA LYS A 87 -4.90 8.12 3.88
C LYS A 87 -5.91 6.99 3.98
N THR A 88 -5.44 5.80 4.35
CA THR A 88 -6.30 4.62 4.39
C THR A 88 -5.74 3.56 5.33
N GLU A 89 -6.47 2.47 5.45
CA GLU A 89 -6.09 1.35 6.31
C GLU A 89 -5.15 0.39 5.60
N PHE A 90 -4.20 -0.12 6.39
CA PHE A 90 -3.26 -1.15 5.95
C PHE A 90 -3.22 -2.25 7.02
N SER A 91 -3.19 -3.51 6.58
CA SER A 91 -2.89 -4.59 7.50
C SER A 91 -1.37 -4.68 7.69
N LEU A 92 -0.94 -5.00 8.90
CA LEU A 92 0.46 -5.31 9.17
C LEU A 92 0.68 -6.79 8.95
N ALA A 93 1.70 -7.13 8.19
CA ALA A 93 2.03 -8.51 7.87
C ALA A 93 3.54 -8.69 7.87
N ASP A 94 3.99 -9.91 8.13
CA ASP A 94 5.40 -10.23 7.96
C ASP A 94 5.69 -10.42 6.47
N ARG A 95 6.29 -9.39 5.89
CA ARG A 95 6.72 -9.42 4.49
C ARG A 95 8.23 -9.35 4.36
N ASN A 96 8.95 -9.66 5.44
CA ASN A 96 10.39 -9.52 5.51
C ASN A 96 11.14 -10.36 4.46
N HIS A 97 10.61 -11.55 4.14
CA HIS A 97 11.18 -12.45 3.16
C HIS A 97 10.60 -12.28 1.77
N MET A 98 9.67 -11.34 1.59
CA MET A 98 9.05 -11.09 0.29
C MET A 98 9.80 -10.01 -0.45
N LYS A 99 9.73 -10.08 -1.78
CA LYS A 99 10.38 -9.10 -2.65
C LYS A 99 9.87 -7.68 -2.38
N TYR A 100 8.59 -7.55 -2.08
CA TYR A 100 7.98 -6.24 -1.83
C TYR A 100 7.48 -6.14 -0.40
N LYS A 101 7.91 -5.09 0.29
CA LYS A 101 7.52 -4.81 1.68
C LYS A 101 6.13 -4.21 1.79
N MET A 102 5.54 -3.84 0.67
CA MET A 102 4.24 -3.20 0.64
C MET A 102 3.43 -3.76 -0.53
N LEU A 103 2.12 -3.91 -0.29
CA LEU A 103 1.18 -4.37 -1.29
C LEU A 103 0.02 -3.38 -1.35
N ILE A 104 -0.32 -2.96 -2.57
CA ILE A 104 -1.44 -2.06 -2.83
C ILE A 104 -2.62 -2.90 -3.32
N GLY A 105 -3.67 -2.92 -2.53
CA GLY A 105 -4.88 -3.67 -2.84
C GLY A 105 -6.01 -2.77 -3.35
N VAL A 106 -7.17 -3.38 -3.51
CA VAL A 106 -8.35 -2.73 -4.08
C VAL A 106 -8.80 -1.52 -3.27
N ASN A 107 -8.62 -1.53 -1.94
CA ASN A 107 -9.02 -0.40 -1.10
C ASN A 107 -8.35 0.92 -1.52
N ILE A 108 -7.16 0.85 -2.11
CA ILE A 108 -6.47 2.01 -2.67
C ILE A 108 -6.79 2.17 -4.15
N LEU A 109 -6.72 1.08 -4.91
CA LEU A 109 -6.89 1.15 -6.37
C LEU A 109 -8.23 1.73 -6.79
N LYS A 110 -9.29 1.48 -6.04
CA LYS A 110 -10.62 2.03 -6.33
C LYS A 110 -10.70 3.54 -6.15
N GLU A 111 -9.69 4.17 -5.57
CA GLU A 111 -9.66 5.62 -5.31
C GLU A 111 -9.18 6.44 -6.52
N GLY A 112 -9.38 5.94 -7.73
CA GLY A 112 -9.10 6.69 -8.95
C GLY A 112 -7.92 6.17 -9.76
N PHE A 113 -7.67 4.86 -9.72
CA PHE A 113 -6.57 4.24 -10.46
C PHE A 113 -7.07 3.20 -11.44
N LEU A 114 -6.29 3.01 -12.50
CA LEU A 114 -6.42 1.88 -13.43
C LEU A 114 -5.07 1.19 -13.50
N VAL A 115 -5.09 -0.14 -13.57
CA VAL A 115 -3.86 -0.92 -13.65
C VAL A 115 -3.59 -1.29 -15.10
N ASP A 116 -2.41 -0.89 -15.58
CA ASP A 116 -1.90 -1.29 -16.89
C ASP A 116 -0.68 -2.19 -16.66
N PRO A 117 -0.81 -3.50 -16.93
CA PRO A 117 0.31 -4.43 -16.71
C PRO A 117 1.53 -4.13 -17.58
N ALA A 118 1.36 -3.39 -18.66
CA ALA A 118 2.45 -3.05 -19.58
C ALA A 118 3.19 -1.77 -19.19
N LYS A 119 2.69 -1.03 -18.20
CA LYS A 119 3.35 0.20 -17.77
C LYS A 119 4.68 -0.12 -17.09
N LYS A 120 5.68 0.61 -17.46
CA LYS A 120 7.02 0.51 -16.85
C LYS A 120 7.31 1.66 -15.93
#